data_2889d61a6e41194f51f30cabb40376ca
#
_entry.id   2889d61a6e41194f51f30cabb40376ca
#
_cell.length_a   1.000
_cell.length_b   1.000
_cell.length_c   1.000
_cell.angle_alpha   90.00
_cell.angle_beta   90.00
_cell.angle_gamma   90.00
#
_symmetry.space_group_name_H-M   'P 1'
#
loop_
_entity.id
_entity.type
_entity.pdbx_description
1 polymer ?
#
loop_
_entity_poly.entity_id
_entity_poly.type
_entity_poly.pdbx_seq_one_letter_code
_entity_poly.pdbx_strand_id
1 'polypeptide(L)'
;MKILVTGVNGQLGHDVMNELAKWNMEAVGCGTSPVYKGIRNGSPVESMPYEQLDITDRNQVFEVIRRVHPDAVIHCAAWTAVDAAEEPENIPKVRAVNVDGTKYIAEACKAIDAKMLYISTDYVFNGEGTAPWEPDCRDFAPLNVYGQSKLDGELAVSSILQKFFIVRIAWVFGINGNNFVKTMLKVGKTHSTLRVVDDQIGTPTYTFDLARLLVDMVQTDKYGYYHATNEGGYISWYDFACEIFKQTGYDTQVIPVTTEEYGLSKAKRPYNSRLDKIKLLKRGFNL
;
A
#
# COMPACT_ATOMS: atom_id res chain seq x y z
N MET A 1 -2.11 18.96 14.70
CA MET A 1 -1.45 17.65 14.57
C MET A 1 -0.47 17.74 13.42
N LYS A 2 0.78 17.38 13.67
CA LYS A 2 1.84 17.31 12.66
C LYS A 2 2.02 15.87 12.21
N ILE A 3 2.04 15.62 10.91
CA ILE A 3 2.13 14.26 10.34
C ILE A 3 3.37 14.13 9.48
N LEU A 4 4.14 13.06 9.68
CA LEU A 4 5.22 12.65 8.78
C LEU A 4 4.70 11.55 7.86
N VAL A 5 4.89 11.70 6.54
CA VAL A 5 4.47 10.71 5.54
C VAL A 5 5.70 10.15 4.85
N THR A 6 5.95 8.84 4.96
CA THR A 6 7.04 8.19 4.23
C THR A 6 6.60 7.74 2.85
N GLY A 7 7.53 7.65 1.89
CA GLY A 7 7.24 7.11 0.57
C GLY A 7 6.36 8.01 -0.30
N VAL A 8 6.46 9.33 -0.14
CA VAL A 8 5.61 10.31 -0.87
C VAL A 8 5.86 10.35 -2.38
N ASN A 9 6.96 9.77 -2.85
CA ASN A 9 7.22 9.61 -4.29
C ASN A 9 6.42 8.44 -4.91
N GLY A 10 5.78 7.60 -4.08
CA GLY A 10 4.91 6.49 -4.49
C GLY A 10 3.45 6.92 -4.71
N GLN A 11 2.61 5.96 -5.08
CA GLN A 11 1.20 6.20 -5.38
C GLN A 11 0.44 6.77 -4.17
N LEU A 12 0.41 6.03 -3.07
CA LEU A 12 -0.38 6.37 -1.89
C LEU A 12 0.18 7.58 -1.13
N GLY A 13 1.50 7.63 -0.91
CA GLY A 13 2.11 8.76 -0.20
C GLY A 13 1.89 10.10 -0.89
N HIS A 14 1.85 10.13 -2.22
CA HIS A 14 1.44 11.29 -3.02
C HIS A 14 0.03 11.77 -2.66
N ASP A 15 -0.95 10.85 -2.70
CA ASP A 15 -2.34 11.20 -2.44
C ASP A 15 -2.58 11.56 -0.96
N VAL A 16 -1.89 10.90 -0.03
CA VAL A 16 -1.95 11.25 1.41
C VAL A 16 -1.47 12.68 1.66
N MET A 17 -0.35 13.10 1.05
CA MET A 17 0.13 14.48 1.19
C MET A 17 -0.87 15.50 0.64
N ASN A 18 -1.45 15.21 -0.53
CA ASN A 18 -2.47 16.06 -1.12
C ASN A 18 -3.73 16.15 -0.26
N GLU A 19 -4.14 15.05 0.35
CA GLU A 19 -5.31 15.04 1.25
C GLU A 19 -5.03 15.84 2.52
N LEU A 20 -3.86 15.67 3.15
CA LEU A 20 -3.45 16.47 4.31
C LEU A 20 -3.45 17.97 4.02
N ALA A 21 -3.04 18.38 2.81
CA ALA A 21 -3.09 19.77 2.38
C ALA A 21 -4.52 20.34 2.32
N LYS A 22 -5.49 19.54 1.85
CA LYS A 22 -6.91 19.97 1.82
C LYS A 22 -7.47 20.26 3.22
N TRP A 23 -7.00 19.51 4.22
CA TRP A 23 -7.39 19.70 5.61
C TRP A 23 -6.55 20.76 6.35
N ASN A 24 -5.64 21.46 5.65
CA ASN A 24 -4.69 22.41 6.24
C ASN A 24 -3.91 21.80 7.43
N MET A 25 -3.60 20.51 7.37
CA MET A 25 -2.84 19.84 8.40
C MET A 25 -1.33 20.06 8.18
N GLU A 26 -0.60 20.27 9.27
CA GLU A 26 0.86 20.34 9.20
C GLU A 26 1.42 18.96 8.82
N ALA A 27 2.08 18.88 7.66
CA ALA A 27 2.61 17.63 7.14
C ALA A 27 4.00 17.81 6.55
N VAL A 28 4.84 16.78 6.72
CA VAL A 28 6.17 16.67 6.12
C VAL A 28 6.24 15.36 5.35
N GLY A 29 6.51 15.43 4.05
CA GLY A 29 6.74 14.27 3.21
C GLY A 29 8.19 13.81 3.26
N CYS A 30 8.45 12.52 3.10
CA CYS A 30 9.83 12.05 2.96
C CYS A 30 10.00 10.87 1.99
N GLY A 31 11.22 10.72 1.51
CA GLY A 31 11.66 9.65 0.63
C GLY A 31 13.16 9.69 0.41
N THR A 32 13.72 8.70 -0.31
CA THR A 32 15.16 8.55 -0.50
C THR A 32 15.79 9.63 -1.40
N SER A 33 15.01 10.24 -2.29
CA SER A 33 15.50 11.33 -3.14
C SER A 33 15.66 12.63 -2.33
N PRO A 34 16.58 13.54 -2.72
CA PRO A 34 16.78 14.80 -2.01
C PRO A 34 15.60 15.80 -2.15
N VAL A 35 14.73 15.56 -3.13
CA VAL A 35 13.52 16.36 -3.38
C VAL A 35 12.39 15.43 -3.84
N TYR A 36 11.16 15.90 -3.76
CA TYR A 36 9.99 15.19 -4.29
C TYR A 36 10.19 14.84 -5.78
N LYS A 37 9.93 13.56 -6.14
CA LYS A 37 10.12 12.97 -7.48
C LYS A 37 8.84 12.36 -8.07
N GLY A 38 7.68 12.57 -7.44
CA GLY A 38 6.41 12.12 -7.97
C GLY A 38 5.95 12.93 -9.19
N ILE A 39 4.73 12.65 -9.62
CA ILE A 39 4.10 13.38 -10.74
C ILE A 39 4.04 14.88 -10.42
N ARG A 40 4.33 15.70 -11.44
CA ARG A 40 4.22 17.16 -11.37
C ARG A 40 3.02 17.59 -12.20
N ASN A 41 1.94 17.90 -11.50
CA ASN A 41 0.66 18.28 -12.10
C ASN A 41 0.03 19.51 -11.40
N GLY A 42 0.85 20.24 -10.62
CA GLY A 42 0.40 21.39 -9.84
C GLY A 42 -0.29 21.02 -8.52
N SER A 43 -0.20 19.76 -8.08
CA SER A 43 -0.81 19.35 -6.82
C SER A 43 -0.01 19.82 -5.59
N PRO A 44 -0.67 20.02 -4.43
CA PRO A 44 -0.05 20.61 -3.23
C PRO A 44 1.22 19.92 -2.78
N VAL A 45 1.33 18.59 -2.90
CA VAL A 45 2.52 17.82 -2.47
C VAL A 45 3.83 18.34 -3.08
N GLU A 46 3.79 18.97 -4.24
CA GLU A 46 4.99 19.48 -4.93
C GLU A 46 5.70 20.62 -4.17
N SER A 47 4.95 21.36 -3.34
CA SER A 47 5.43 22.52 -2.57
C SER A 47 5.37 22.30 -1.05
N MET A 48 4.89 21.14 -0.59
CA MET A 48 4.84 20.84 0.84
C MET A 48 6.25 20.58 1.41
N PRO A 49 6.44 20.76 2.72
CA PRO A 49 7.70 20.42 3.39
C PRO A 49 8.14 18.98 3.09
N TYR A 50 9.42 18.81 2.78
CA TYR A 50 9.99 17.52 2.39
C TYR A 50 11.34 17.30 3.07
N GLU A 51 11.57 16.07 3.54
CA GLU A 51 12.81 15.61 4.12
C GLU A 51 13.38 14.43 3.34
N GLN A 52 14.67 14.43 3.05
CA GLN A 52 15.32 13.24 2.54
C GLN A 52 15.45 12.21 3.66
N LEU A 53 14.93 11.00 3.44
CA LEU A 53 14.96 9.92 4.41
C LEU A 53 15.10 8.56 3.72
N ASP A 54 16.20 7.87 3.99
CA ASP A 54 16.34 6.45 3.75
C ASP A 54 15.92 5.71 5.03
N ILE A 55 14.78 5.02 4.98
CA ILE A 55 14.25 4.29 6.13
C ILE A 55 15.13 3.09 6.54
N THR A 56 16.05 2.64 5.69
CA THR A 56 16.99 1.57 5.99
C THR A 56 18.18 2.04 6.84
N ASP A 57 18.37 3.37 6.93
CA ASP A 57 19.35 3.98 7.84
C ASP A 57 18.67 4.34 9.17
N ARG A 58 18.92 3.52 10.20
CA ARG A 58 18.36 3.69 11.55
C ARG A 58 18.69 5.07 12.15
N ASN A 59 19.90 5.55 11.98
CA ASN A 59 20.33 6.83 12.58
C ASN A 59 19.58 7.98 11.91
N GLN A 60 19.46 7.97 10.57
CA GLN A 60 18.72 8.97 9.82
C GLN A 60 17.23 8.97 10.20
N VAL A 61 16.61 7.80 10.39
CA VAL A 61 15.20 7.67 10.85
C VAL A 61 15.02 8.38 12.20
N PHE A 62 15.87 8.07 13.18
CA PHE A 62 15.77 8.69 14.51
C PHE A 62 16.05 10.19 14.49
N GLU A 63 17.01 10.64 13.69
CA GLU A 63 17.33 12.06 13.53
C GLU A 63 16.14 12.83 12.93
N VAL A 64 15.61 12.36 11.80
CA VAL A 64 14.49 13.03 11.11
C VAL A 64 13.23 13.04 11.98
N ILE A 65 12.85 11.91 12.58
CA ILE A 65 11.64 11.83 13.42
C ILE A 65 11.79 12.72 14.68
N ARG A 66 12.97 12.76 15.29
CA ARG A 66 13.22 13.66 16.44
C ARG A 66 13.16 15.14 16.04
N ARG A 67 13.74 15.52 14.90
CA ARG A 67 13.76 16.90 14.40
C ARG A 67 12.36 17.36 13.97
N VAL A 68 11.63 16.55 13.22
CA VAL A 68 10.28 16.85 12.76
C VAL A 68 9.29 16.82 13.94
N HIS A 69 9.48 15.92 14.88
CA HIS A 69 8.62 15.66 16.04
C HIS A 69 7.14 15.54 15.67
N PRO A 70 6.77 14.57 14.80
CA PRO A 70 5.39 14.41 14.38
C PRO A 70 4.52 13.80 15.49
N ASP A 71 3.23 14.14 15.54
CA ASP A 71 2.23 13.47 16.37
C ASP A 71 1.87 12.08 15.82
N ALA A 72 2.03 11.91 14.49
CA ALA A 72 1.75 10.65 13.81
C ALA A 72 2.64 10.46 12.58
N VAL A 73 2.94 9.18 12.28
CA VAL A 73 3.60 8.77 11.04
C VAL A 73 2.66 7.93 10.19
N ILE A 74 2.40 8.33 8.94
CA ILE A 74 1.74 7.50 7.92
C ILE A 74 2.84 6.86 7.07
N HIS A 75 3.06 5.56 7.27
CA HIS A 75 4.18 4.83 6.67
C HIS A 75 3.76 4.14 5.38
N CYS A 76 3.98 4.82 4.24
CA CYS A 76 3.68 4.34 2.89
C CYS A 76 4.92 3.79 2.15
N ALA A 77 6.14 4.01 2.67
CA ALA A 77 7.36 3.50 2.05
C ALA A 77 7.40 1.97 2.15
N ALA A 78 7.62 1.30 1.02
CA ALA A 78 7.75 -0.16 0.94
C ALA A 78 8.41 -0.58 -0.37
N TRP A 79 9.06 -1.73 -0.36
CA TRP A 79 9.36 -2.50 -1.56
C TRP A 79 8.08 -3.20 -2.01
N THR A 80 7.59 -2.91 -3.21
CA THR A 80 6.30 -3.44 -3.72
C THR A 80 6.44 -4.23 -5.03
N ALA A 81 7.65 -4.38 -5.57
CA ALA A 81 7.91 -5.18 -6.75
C ALA A 81 7.92 -6.68 -6.40
N VAL A 82 6.73 -7.29 -6.39
CA VAL A 82 6.48 -8.65 -5.86
C VAL A 82 7.34 -9.70 -6.54
N ASP A 83 7.37 -9.74 -7.89
CA ASP A 83 8.17 -10.73 -8.62
C ASP A 83 9.68 -10.48 -8.46
N ALA A 84 10.11 -9.23 -8.41
CA ALA A 84 11.52 -8.89 -8.17
C ALA A 84 11.97 -9.20 -6.73
N ALA A 85 11.04 -9.31 -5.78
CA ALA A 85 11.37 -9.71 -4.42
C ALA A 85 11.82 -11.17 -4.31
N GLU A 86 11.44 -12.02 -5.27
CA GLU A 86 11.85 -13.43 -5.33
C GLU A 86 13.29 -13.62 -5.84
N GLU A 87 13.92 -12.58 -6.41
CA GLU A 87 15.33 -12.65 -6.82
C GLU A 87 16.24 -12.67 -5.58
N PRO A 88 17.14 -13.67 -5.45
CA PRO A 88 17.97 -13.83 -4.25
C PRO A 88 18.76 -12.55 -3.88
N GLU A 89 19.25 -11.82 -4.88
CA GLU A 89 19.99 -10.57 -4.67
C GLU A 89 19.15 -9.42 -4.13
N ASN A 90 17.81 -9.47 -4.28
CA ASN A 90 16.90 -8.46 -3.79
C ASN A 90 16.37 -8.75 -2.38
N ILE A 91 16.38 -10.01 -1.93
CA ILE A 91 15.85 -10.40 -0.62
C ILE A 91 16.43 -9.55 0.54
N PRO A 92 17.73 -9.29 0.62
CA PRO A 92 18.29 -8.43 1.67
C PRO A 92 17.72 -7.01 1.63
N LYS A 93 17.52 -6.44 0.44
CA LYS A 93 16.94 -5.10 0.26
C LYS A 93 15.45 -5.06 0.62
N VAL A 94 14.70 -6.09 0.22
CA VAL A 94 13.28 -6.23 0.57
C VAL A 94 13.13 -6.24 2.09
N ARG A 95 13.95 -7.03 2.80
CA ARG A 95 13.95 -7.08 4.26
C ARG A 95 14.39 -5.77 4.89
N ALA A 96 15.45 -5.15 4.40
CA ALA A 96 15.92 -3.86 4.90
C ALA A 96 14.84 -2.79 4.83
N VAL A 97 14.06 -2.73 3.72
CA VAL A 97 12.98 -1.74 3.53
C VAL A 97 11.73 -2.12 4.33
N ASN A 98 11.18 -3.33 4.11
CA ASN A 98 9.86 -3.70 4.61
C ASN A 98 9.87 -4.14 6.09
N VAL A 99 11.00 -4.65 6.58
CA VAL A 99 11.12 -5.16 7.96
C VAL A 99 11.91 -4.18 8.82
N ASP A 100 13.21 -3.99 8.52
CA ASP A 100 14.11 -3.21 9.37
C ASP A 100 13.70 -1.72 9.35
N GLY A 101 13.45 -1.14 8.18
CA GLY A 101 13.00 0.24 8.04
C GLY A 101 11.67 0.51 8.75
N THR A 102 10.70 -0.41 8.60
CA THR A 102 9.42 -0.34 9.34
C THR A 102 9.64 -0.40 10.85
N LYS A 103 10.52 -1.30 11.30
CA LYS A 103 10.90 -1.41 12.72
C LYS A 103 11.54 -0.13 13.26
N TYR A 104 12.48 0.47 12.51
CA TYR A 104 13.13 1.72 12.93
C TYR A 104 12.15 2.89 13.06
N ILE A 105 11.19 2.99 12.11
CA ILE A 105 10.10 3.98 12.22
C ILE A 105 9.26 3.73 13.48
N ALA A 106 8.87 2.48 13.75
CA ALA A 106 8.09 2.14 14.95
C ALA A 106 8.85 2.45 16.26
N GLU A 107 10.15 2.11 16.33
CA GLU A 107 11.02 2.43 17.48
C GLU A 107 11.13 3.96 17.68
N ALA A 108 11.30 4.71 16.59
CA ALA A 108 11.39 6.18 16.66
C ALA A 108 10.05 6.81 17.07
N CYS A 109 8.92 6.32 16.57
CA CYS A 109 7.58 6.73 17.02
C CYS A 109 7.39 6.48 18.52
N LYS A 110 7.79 5.29 19.01
CA LYS A 110 7.74 4.97 20.46
C LYS A 110 8.53 5.96 21.29
N ALA A 111 9.72 6.35 20.81
CA ALA A 111 10.62 7.26 21.56
C ALA A 111 10.04 8.67 21.76
N ILE A 112 9.10 9.11 20.93
CA ILE A 112 8.45 10.43 21.00
C ILE A 112 6.93 10.34 21.28
N ASP A 113 6.43 9.14 21.64
CA ASP A 113 5.01 8.85 21.89
C ASP A 113 4.07 9.13 20.70
N ALA A 114 4.59 9.13 19.47
CA ALA A 114 3.81 9.30 18.25
C ALA A 114 3.04 8.03 17.89
N LYS A 115 1.86 8.19 17.27
CA LYS A 115 1.13 7.07 16.67
C LYS A 115 1.68 6.72 15.28
N MET A 116 1.49 5.47 14.85
CA MET A 116 1.92 5.00 13.53
C MET A 116 0.77 4.35 12.78
N LEU A 117 0.58 4.74 11.52
CA LEU A 117 -0.28 4.06 10.57
C LEU A 117 0.60 3.36 9.53
N TYR A 118 0.52 2.02 9.51
CA TYR A 118 1.32 1.15 8.62
C TYR A 118 0.45 0.55 7.54
N ILE A 119 0.87 0.68 6.30
CA ILE A 119 0.20 0.07 5.15
C ILE A 119 0.72 -1.34 4.94
N SER A 120 -0.16 -2.32 5.04
CA SER A 120 0.13 -3.73 4.79
C SER A 120 -0.66 -4.26 3.57
N THR A 121 -0.77 -5.57 3.43
CA THR A 121 -1.28 -6.25 2.24
C THR A 121 -2.10 -7.49 2.59
N ASP A 122 -2.98 -7.90 1.68
CA ASP A 122 -3.64 -9.20 1.67
C ASP A 122 -2.66 -10.39 1.57
N TYR A 123 -1.44 -10.16 1.05
CA TYR A 123 -0.40 -11.20 0.88
C TYR A 123 0.17 -11.77 2.20
N VAL A 124 -0.28 -11.28 3.35
CA VAL A 124 0.03 -11.89 4.65
C VAL A 124 -0.73 -13.22 4.87
N PHE A 125 -1.76 -13.49 4.08
CA PHE A 125 -2.57 -14.71 4.12
C PHE A 125 -2.16 -15.70 3.02
N ASN A 126 -2.59 -16.98 3.14
CA ASN A 126 -2.31 -18.03 2.16
C ASN A 126 -3.12 -17.91 0.85
N GLY A 127 -4.13 -17.03 0.83
CA GLY A 127 -4.97 -16.85 -0.36
C GLY A 127 -5.88 -18.01 -0.72
N GLU A 128 -6.12 -18.95 0.18
CA GLU A 128 -7.01 -20.09 -0.03
C GLU A 128 -8.47 -19.77 0.35
N GLY A 129 -9.39 -20.63 -0.12
CA GLY A 129 -10.81 -20.49 0.16
C GLY A 129 -11.48 -19.37 -0.64
N THR A 130 -12.71 -19.03 -0.26
CA THR A 130 -13.56 -18.02 -0.93
C THR A 130 -14.16 -16.99 0.03
N ALA A 131 -14.08 -17.22 1.34
CA ALA A 131 -14.53 -16.29 2.34
C ALA A 131 -13.58 -15.09 2.43
N PRO A 132 -14.10 -13.87 2.65
CA PRO A 132 -13.24 -12.71 2.90
C PRO A 132 -12.46 -12.87 4.21
N TRP A 133 -11.18 -12.48 4.18
CA TRP A 133 -10.34 -12.46 5.37
C TRP A 133 -10.83 -11.38 6.36
N GLU A 134 -10.94 -11.74 7.62
CA GLU A 134 -11.28 -10.78 8.67
C GLU A 134 -10.05 -9.98 9.15
N PRO A 135 -10.20 -8.68 9.53
CA PRO A 135 -9.06 -7.86 9.97
C PRO A 135 -8.32 -8.42 11.19
N ASP A 136 -9.02 -9.11 12.07
CA ASP A 136 -8.46 -9.69 13.29
C ASP A 136 -7.98 -11.15 13.10
N CYS A 137 -8.09 -11.72 11.91
CA CYS A 137 -7.52 -13.02 11.58
C CYS A 137 -5.98 -13.01 11.74
N ARG A 138 -5.47 -14.08 12.32
CA ARG A 138 -4.03 -14.28 12.58
C ARG A 138 -3.50 -15.56 11.93
N ASP A 139 -4.28 -16.19 11.05
CA ASP A 139 -3.88 -17.39 10.29
C ASP A 139 -2.96 -16.95 9.13
N PHE A 140 -1.80 -16.40 9.51
CA PHE A 140 -0.83 -15.91 8.55
C PHE A 140 -0.09 -17.05 7.87
N ALA A 141 -0.03 -17.01 6.53
CA ALA A 141 0.76 -17.94 5.75
C ALA A 141 1.15 -17.30 4.39
N PRO A 142 2.02 -16.31 4.39
CA PRO A 142 2.43 -15.63 3.16
C PRO A 142 3.07 -16.59 2.16
N LEU A 143 2.74 -16.42 0.87
CA LEU A 143 3.13 -17.33 -0.20
C LEU A 143 4.46 -16.94 -0.87
N ASN A 144 4.99 -15.77 -0.57
CA ASN A 144 6.13 -15.17 -1.26
C ASN A 144 6.94 -14.25 -0.34
N VAL A 145 8.15 -13.87 -0.80
CA VAL A 145 9.07 -13.01 -0.03
C VAL A 145 8.46 -11.64 0.31
N TYR A 146 7.72 -11.04 -0.63
CA TYR A 146 7.05 -9.77 -0.38
C TYR A 146 6.03 -9.89 0.77
N GLY A 147 5.11 -10.85 0.69
CA GLY A 147 4.10 -11.09 1.71
C GLY A 147 4.72 -11.36 3.09
N GLN A 148 5.76 -12.21 3.15
CA GLN A 148 6.49 -12.47 4.39
C GLN A 148 7.12 -11.20 4.96
N SER A 149 7.78 -10.39 4.12
CA SER A 149 8.41 -9.14 4.58
C SER A 149 7.40 -8.13 5.11
N LYS A 150 6.19 -8.06 4.51
CA LYS A 150 5.11 -7.20 4.98
C LYS A 150 4.53 -7.69 6.30
N LEU A 151 4.38 -9.00 6.48
CA LEU A 151 3.97 -9.61 7.75
C LEU A 151 4.99 -9.33 8.86
N ASP A 152 6.28 -9.54 8.59
CA ASP A 152 7.35 -9.23 9.56
C ASP A 152 7.29 -7.76 10.00
N GLY A 153 6.97 -6.84 9.07
CA GLY A 153 6.69 -5.43 9.36
C GLY A 153 5.48 -5.21 10.27
N GLU A 154 4.34 -5.89 10.02
CA GLU A 154 3.16 -5.84 10.91
C GLU A 154 3.50 -6.28 12.33
N LEU A 155 4.23 -7.39 12.46
CA LEU A 155 4.64 -7.95 13.73
C LEU A 155 5.60 -7.01 14.48
N ALA A 156 6.53 -6.36 13.76
CA ALA A 156 7.40 -5.35 14.34
C ALA A 156 6.59 -4.16 14.90
N VAL A 157 5.68 -3.59 14.12
CA VAL A 157 4.83 -2.47 14.55
C VAL A 157 4.01 -2.83 15.78
N SER A 158 3.28 -3.94 15.74
CA SER A 158 2.38 -4.35 16.83
C SER A 158 3.10 -4.80 18.11
N SER A 159 4.35 -5.27 18.00
CA SER A 159 5.16 -5.61 19.17
C SER A 159 5.79 -4.39 19.86
N ILE A 160 6.02 -3.30 19.11
CA ILE A 160 6.71 -2.11 19.60
C ILE A 160 5.71 -1.05 20.09
N LEU A 161 4.61 -0.85 19.37
CA LEU A 161 3.65 0.23 19.59
C LEU A 161 2.31 -0.28 20.13
N GLN A 162 1.64 0.55 20.92
CA GLN A 162 0.23 0.40 21.25
C GLN A 162 -0.66 1.35 20.44
N LYS A 163 -0.14 2.52 20.07
CA LYS A 163 -0.81 3.54 19.26
C LYS A 163 -0.56 3.28 17.77
N PHE A 164 -1.15 2.21 17.21
CA PHE A 164 -0.95 1.85 15.81
C PHE A 164 -2.23 1.53 15.06
N PHE A 165 -2.19 1.83 13.77
CA PHE A 165 -3.13 1.29 12.77
C PHE A 165 -2.34 0.43 11.79
N ILE A 166 -2.75 -0.81 11.56
CA ILE A 166 -2.25 -1.65 10.47
C ILE A 166 -3.39 -1.80 9.48
N VAL A 167 -3.21 -1.25 8.28
CA VAL A 167 -4.24 -1.22 7.25
C VAL A 167 -3.78 -2.12 6.09
N ARG A 168 -4.43 -3.29 5.93
CA ARG A 168 -4.20 -4.20 4.81
C ARG A 168 -5.05 -3.77 3.63
N ILE A 169 -4.42 -3.70 2.49
CA ILE A 169 -5.00 -3.27 1.22
C ILE A 169 -4.68 -4.30 0.13
N ALA A 170 -5.40 -4.24 -0.99
CA ALA A 170 -5.16 -5.09 -2.15
C ALA A 170 -5.29 -4.26 -3.44
N TRP A 171 -4.58 -4.67 -4.50
CA TRP A 171 -4.76 -4.18 -5.88
C TRP A 171 -4.73 -2.67 -6.04
N VAL A 172 -3.69 -2.05 -5.51
CA VAL A 172 -3.56 -0.59 -5.41
C VAL A 172 -3.31 0.06 -6.77
N PHE A 173 -4.07 1.11 -7.05
CA PHE A 173 -3.83 1.97 -8.21
C PHE A 173 -4.05 3.44 -7.88
N GLY A 174 -3.35 4.32 -8.60
CA GLY A 174 -3.41 5.77 -8.41
C GLY A 174 -2.76 6.54 -9.54
N ILE A 175 -2.82 7.87 -9.44
CA ILE A 175 -2.29 8.75 -10.48
C ILE A 175 -0.76 8.76 -10.52
N ASN A 176 -0.09 8.61 -9.38
CA ASN A 176 1.36 8.60 -9.30
C ASN A 176 1.92 7.16 -9.41
N GLY A 177 3.13 6.99 -9.95
CA GLY A 177 3.79 5.69 -10.09
C GLY A 177 3.13 4.76 -11.12
N ASN A 178 3.55 3.49 -11.12
CA ASN A 178 3.06 2.43 -12.01
C ASN A 178 2.03 1.54 -11.32
N ASN A 179 1.05 1.06 -12.08
CA ASN A 179 0.01 0.15 -11.59
C ASN A 179 -0.64 -0.63 -12.73
N PHE A 180 -1.54 -1.55 -12.37
CA PHE A 180 -2.25 -2.39 -13.35
C PHE A 180 -3.06 -1.56 -14.35
N VAL A 181 -3.79 -0.54 -13.90
CA VAL A 181 -4.60 0.33 -14.79
C VAL A 181 -3.71 0.97 -15.85
N LYS A 182 -2.60 1.59 -15.46
CA LYS A 182 -1.65 2.20 -16.42
C LYS A 182 -1.01 1.20 -17.34
N THR A 183 -0.73 -0.01 -16.84
CA THR A 183 -0.22 -1.10 -17.67
C THR A 183 -1.25 -1.48 -18.73
N MET A 184 -2.52 -1.70 -18.36
CA MET A 184 -3.59 -2.00 -19.31
C MET A 184 -3.76 -0.87 -20.35
N LEU A 185 -3.77 0.40 -19.91
CA LEU A 185 -3.85 1.54 -20.83
C LEU A 185 -2.68 1.60 -21.84
N LYS A 186 -1.50 1.17 -21.42
CA LYS A 186 -0.32 1.13 -22.31
C LYS A 186 -0.41 -0.03 -23.30
N VAL A 187 -0.68 -1.24 -22.83
CA VAL A 187 -0.68 -2.45 -23.67
C VAL A 187 -1.90 -2.50 -24.59
N GLY A 188 -3.06 -2.00 -24.14
CA GLY A 188 -4.28 -1.93 -24.96
C GLY A 188 -4.16 -1.04 -26.19
N LYS A 189 -3.20 -0.10 -26.22
CA LYS A 189 -2.91 0.72 -27.42
C LYS A 189 -2.19 -0.05 -28.53
N THR A 190 -1.52 -1.15 -28.20
CA THR A 190 -0.60 -1.82 -29.11
C THR A 190 -0.94 -3.30 -29.34
N HIS A 191 -1.84 -3.88 -28.56
CA HIS A 191 -2.23 -5.28 -28.63
C HIS A 191 -3.72 -5.41 -28.89
N SER A 192 -4.08 -6.19 -29.90
CA SER A 192 -5.49 -6.51 -30.18
C SER A 192 -6.07 -7.57 -29.23
N THR A 193 -5.18 -8.34 -28.56
CA THR A 193 -5.56 -9.43 -27.67
C THR A 193 -4.62 -9.48 -26.47
N LEU A 194 -5.17 -9.70 -25.27
CA LEU A 194 -4.41 -9.88 -24.02
C LEU A 194 -4.96 -11.05 -23.22
N ARG A 195 -4.06 -11.84 -22.61
CA ARG A 195 -4.41 -12.91 -21.65
C ARG A 195 -4.31 -12.32 -20.24
N VAL A 196 -5.39 -12.41 -19.46
CA VAL A 196 -5.45 -11.90 -18.09
C VAL A 196 -6.02 -12.94 -17.13
N VAL A 197 -5.43 -13.03 -15.95
CA VAL A 197 -5.79 -14.03 -14.92
C VAL A 197 -7.21 -13.79 -14.41
N ASP A 198 -8.01 -14.87 -14.33
CA ASP A 198 -9.42 -14.86 -13.94
C ASP A 198 -9.73 -15.62 -12.63
N ASP A 199 -8.76 -16.33 -12.08
CA ASP A 199 -8.91 -17.14 -10.86
C ASP A 199 -8.30 -16.49 -9.60
N GLN A 200 -7.80 -15.25 -9.69
CA GLN A 200 -7.40 -14.44 -8.55
C GLN A 200 -8.48 -13.39 -8.31
N ILE A 201 -9.10 -13.43 -7.13
CA ILE A 201 -10.29 -12.62 -6.82
C ILE A 201 -10.01 -11.68 -5.66
N GLY A 202 -10.29 -10.40 -5.86
CA GLY A 202 -10.06 -9.34 -4.87
C GLY A 202 -10.91 -8.10 -5.15
N THR A 203 -10.49 -6.97 -4.58
CA THR A 203 -11.11 -5.66 -4.83
C THR A 203 -10.01 -4.63 -5.07
N PRO A 204 -10.07 -3.84 -6.15
CA PRO A 204 -9.16 -2.73 -6.38
C PRO A 204 -9.24 -1.68 -5.28
N THR A 205 -8.11 -1.00 -5.03
CA THR A 205 -8.02 0.09 -4.06
C THR A 205 -7.47 1.35 -4.74
N TYR A 206 -8.30 2.37 -4.88
CA TYR A 206 -7.89 3.66 -5.42
C TYR A 206 -7.20 4.49 -4.33
N THR A 207 -5.96 4.90 -4.56
CA THR A 207 -5.14 5.60 -3.56
C THR A 207 -5.72 6.93 -3.11
N PHE A 208 -6.46 7.61 -3.98
CA PHE A 208 -7.13 8.87 -3.65
C PHE A 208 -8.20 8.68 -2.56
N ASP A 209 -9.04 7.65 -2.67
CA ASP A 209 -10.06 7.34 -1.66
C ASP A 209 -9.39 6.81 -0.38
N LEU A 210 -8.41 5.91 -0.53
CA LEU A 210 -7.66 5.39 0.60
C LEU A 210 -6.97 6.51 1.39
N ALA A 211 -6.40 7.52 0.72
CA ALA A 211 -5.75 8.64 1.40
C ALA A 211 -6.71 9.40 2.33
N ARG A 212 -7.96 9.61 1.91
CA ARG A 212 -9.02 10.22 2.74
C ARG A 212 -9.26 9.40 3.99
N LEU A 213 -9.46 8.10 3.83
CA LEU A 213 -9.63 7.19 4.97
C LEU A 213 -8.44 7.25 5.94
N LEU A 214 -7.20 7.20 5.44
CA LEU A 214 -6.01 7.20 6.30
C LEU A 214 -5.88 8.52 7.09
N VAL A 215 -6.23 9.65 6.46
CA VAL A 215 -6.24 10.97 7.12
C VAL A 215 -7.34 11.02 8.19
N ASP A 216 -8.50 10.44 7.94
CA ASP A 216 -9.57 10.33 8.95
C ASP A 216 -9.14 9.42 10.12
N MET A 217 -8.54 8.26 9.82
CA MET A 217 -8.10 7.29 10.82
C MET A 217 -7.04 7.88 11.77
N VAL A 218 -6.04 8.57 11.22
CA VAL A 218 -4.90 9.07 12.00
C VAL A 218 -5.29 10.13 13.02
N GLN A 219 -6.41 10.81 12.81
CA GLN A 219 -6.98 11.80 13.73
C GLN A 219 -7.69 11.17 14.93
N THR A 220 -7.86 9.86 14.97
CA THR A 220 -8.55 9.11 16.04
C THR A 220 -7.59 8.27 16.86
N ASP A 221 -8.12 7.67 17.94
CA ASP A 221 -7.42 6.67 18.75
C ASP A 221 -8.06 5.27 18.60
N LYS A 222 -8.74 5.02 17.47
CA LYS A 222 -9.38 3.73 17.15
C LYS A 222 -8.35 2.73 16.60
N TYR A 223 -7.30 2.50 17.39
CA TYR A 223 -6.15 1.66 17.01
C TYR A 223 -6.51 0.23 16.63
N GLY A 224 -5.60 -0.47 15.95
CA GLY A 224 -5.68 -1.88 15.63
C GLY A 224 -5.53 -2.21 14.14
N TYR A 225 -6.00 -3.41 13.76
CA TYR A 225 -5.93 -3.94 12.41
C TYR A 225 -7.19 -3.63 11.63
N TYR A 226 -7.04 -3.24 10.38
CA TYR A 226 -8.11 -2.89 9.46
C TYR A 226 -7.84 -3.44 8.07
N HIS A 227 -8.90 -3.70 7.32
CA HIS A 227 -8.86 -3.97 5.89
C HIS A 227 -9.52 -2.79 5.15
N ALA A 228 -8.89 -2.33 4.06
CA ALA A 228 -9.38 -1.18 3.29
C ALA A 228 -9.21 -1.44 1.79
N THR A 229 -10.33 -1.62 1.10
CA THR A 229 -10.44 -1.67 -0.36
C THR A 229 -11.70 -0.93 -0.77
N ASN A 230 -11.78 -0.44 -2.00
CA ASN A 230 -13.00 0.26 -2.45
C ASN A 230 -14.26 -0.62 -2.38
N GLU A 231 -15.41 0.00 -2.45
CA GLU A 231 -16.71 -0.66 -2.58
C GLU A 231 -16.85 -1.31 -3.97
N GLY A 232 -17.92 -2.09 -4.18
CA GLY A 232 -18.26 -2.68 -5.48
C GLY A 232 -18.09 -4.20 -5.57
N GLY A 233 -17.76 -4.88 -4.46
CA GLY A 233 -17.68 -6.35 -4.42
C GLY A 233 -16.32 -6.90 -4.84
N TYR A 234 -16.31 -8.16 -5.23
CA TYR A 234 -15.10 -8.92 -5.57
C TYR A 234 -15.09 -9.24 -7.06
N ILE A 235 -13.97 -8.97 -7.72
CA ILE A 235 -13.76 -9.18 -9.16
C ILE A 235 -12.44 -9.91 -9.40
N SER A 236 -12.26 -10.44 -10.62
CA SER A 236 -10.97 -10.96 -11.08
C SER A 236 -10.12 -9.86 -11.72
N TRP A 237 -8.82 -10.15 -11.96
CA TRP A 237 -7.98 -9.28 -12.78
C TRP A 237 -8.50 -9.18 -14.22
N TYR A 238 -9.11 -10.27 -14.73
CA TYR A 238 -9.79 -10.29 -16.04
C TYR A 238 -10.94 -9.28 -16.07
N ASP A 239 -11.85 -9.33 -15.08
CA ASP A 239 -12.96 -8.39 -14.98
C ASP A 239 -12.47 -6.94 -14.92
N PHE A 240 -11.40 -6.70 -14.13
CA PHE A 240 -10.81 -5.37 -14.00
C PHE A 240 -10.23 -4.86 -15.34
N ALA A 241 -9.54 -5.72 -16.10
CA ALA A 241 -9.03 -5.37 -17.43
C ALA A 241 -10.17 -5.08 -18.42
N CYS A 242 -11.23 -5.89 -18.42
CA CYS A 242 -12.42 -5.68 -19.27
C CYS A 242 -13.06 -4.32 -18.98
N GLU A 243 -13.24 -3.97 -17.70
CA GLU A 243 -13.83 -2.67 -17.34
C GLU A 243 -12.92 -1.50 -17.74
N ILE A 244 -11.59 -1.61 -17.57
CA ILE A 244 -10.63 -0.58 -18.03
C ILE A 244 -10.78 -0.33 -19.54
N PHE A 245 -10.82 -1.39 -20.35
CA PHE A 245 -10.95 -1.24 -21.81
C PHE A 245 -12.31 -0.70 -22.23
N LYS A 246 -13.39 -1.13 -21.59
CA LYS A 246 -14.72 -0.59 -21.78
C LYS A 246 -14.78 0.92 -21.51
N GLN A 247 -14.19 1.39 -20.39
CA GLN A 247 -14.16 2.81 -20.03
C GLN A 247 -13.32 3.66 -20.99
N THR A 248 -12.31 3.07 -21.59
CA THR A 248 -11.40 3.77 -22.52
C THR A 248 -11.78 3.63 -23.98
N GLY A 249 -12.78 2.80 -24.31
CA GLY A 249 -13.18 2.52 -25.68
C GLY A 249 -12.12 1.78 -26.50
N TYR A 250 -11.26 0.97 -25.84
CA TYR A 250 -10.27 0.16 -26.54
C TYR A 250 -10.89 -1.16 -27.01
N ASP A 251 -10.64 -1.53 -28.27
CA ASP A 251 -11.14 -2.76 -28.90
C ASP A 251 -10.31 -4.01 -28.55
N THR A 252 -9.39 -3.90 -27.60
CA THR A 252 -8.54 -5.02 -27.16
C THR A 252 -9.36 -6.13 -26.56
N GLN A 253 -9.31 -7.32 -27.16
CA GLN A 253 -9.96 -8.52 -26.65
C GLN A 253 -9.20 -9.05 -25.42
N VAL A 254 -9.89 -9.19 -24.29
CA VAL A 254 -9.31 -9.83 -23.10
C VAL A 254 -9.72 -11.30 -23.09
N ILE A 255 -8.73 -12.19 -22.95
CA ILE A 255 -8.94 -13.63 -22.84
C ILE A 255 -8.68 -14.03 -21.38
N PRO A 256 -9.70 -14.62 -20.68
CA PRO A 256 -9.51 -15.12 -19.33
C PRO A 256 -8.61 -16.35 -19.36
N VAL A 257 -7.69 -16.42 -18.41
CA VAL A 257 -6.78 -17.56 -18.21
C VAL A 257 -6.63 -17.85 -16.72
N THR A 258 -6.31 -19.09 -16.37
CA THR A 258 -5.94 -19.44 -15.00
C THR A 258 -4.54 -18.90 -14.67
N THR A 259 -4.23 -18.80 -13.38
CA THR A 259 -2.87 -18.48 -12.91
C THR A 259 -1.83 -19.43 -13.46
N GLU A 260 -2.16 -20.74 -13.55
CA GLU A 260 -1.30 -21.76 -14.10
C GLU A 260 -1.05 -21.57 -15.61
N GLU A 261 -2.10 -21.32 -16.38
CA GLU A 261 -2.02 -21.03 -17.82
C GLU A 261 -1.27 -19.74 -18.12
N TYR A 262 -1.36 -18.75 -17.23
CA TYR A 262 -0.60 -17.50 -17.38
C TYR A 262 0.91 -17.73 -17.25
N GLY A 263 1.35 -18.45 -16.24
CA GLY A 263 2.69 -19.01 -16.08
C GLY A 263 3.88 -18.04 -16.05
N LEU A 264 3.65 -16.70 -16.06
CA LEU A 264 4.70 -15.69 -16.14
C LEU A 264 5.10 -15.07 -14.81
N SER A 265 4.34 -15.34 -13.74
CA SER A 265 4.62 -14.78 -12.41
C SER A 265 5.70 -15.61 -11.71
N LYS A 266 6.76 -14.95 -11.21
CA LYS A 266 7.78 -15.60 -10.36
C LYS A 266 7.26 -15.85 -8.97
N ALA A 267 6.62 -14.84 -8.38
CA ALA A 267 6.02 -14.93 -7.07
C ALA A 267 4.67 -15.67 -7.14
N LYS A 268 4.44 -16.61 -6.22
CA LYS A 268 3.14 -17.21 -6.03
C LYS A 268 2.17 -16.15 -5.49
N ARG A 269 1.00 -16.01 -6.14
CA ARG A 269 -0.02 -15.01 -5.77
C ARG A 269 -1.23 -15.67 -5.12
N PRO A 270 -1.91 -14.98 -4.17
CA PRO A 270 -3.12 -15.50 -3.55
C PRO A 270 -4.27 -15.56 -4.58
N TYR A 271 -5.02 -16.68 -4.59
CA TYR A 271 -6.27 -16.77 -5.32
C TYR A 271 -7.39 -15.98 -4.66
N ASN A 272 -7.36 -15.90 -3.32
CA ASN A 272 -8.33 -15.19 -2.50
C ASN A 272 -7.69 -13.96 -1.85
N SER A 273 -7.89 -12.80 -2.46
CA SER A 273 -7.52 -11.47 -1.96
C SER A 273 -8.73 -10.68 -1.43
N ARG A 274 -9.82 -11.39 -1.08
CA ARG A 274 -11.03 -10.76 -0.52
C ARG A 274 -10.76 -10.32 0.92
N LEU A 275 -11.00 -9.05 1.20
CA LEU A 275 -10.80 -8.46 2.51
C LEU A 275 -12.14 -7.98 3.09
N ASP A 276 -12.51 -8.44 4.31
CA ASP A 276 -13.68 -7.97 5.03
C ASP A 276 -13.44 -6.56 5.58
N LYS A 277 -14.36 -5.65 5.32
CA LYS A 277 -14.30 -4.23 5.71
C LYS A 277 -15.30 -3.84 6.81
N ILE A 278 -16.06 -4.79 7.34
CA ILE A 278 -17.12 -4.53 8.33
C ILE A 278 -16.58 -3.78 9.56
N LYS A 279 -15.34 -4.07 9.96
CA LYS A 279 -14.70 -3.39 11.09
C LYS A 279 -14.50 -1.89 10.83
N LEU A 280 -14.17 -1.45 9.61
CA LEU A 280 -14.12 -0.03 9.26
C LEU A 280 -15.47 0.65 9.53
N LEU A 281 -16.54 0.09 8.97
CA LEU A 281 -17.89 0.63 9.10
C LEU A 281 -18.33 0.67 10.57
N LYS A 282 -18.12 -0.42 11.34
CA LYS A 282 -18.44 -0.47 12.78
C LYS A 282 -17.67 0.56 13.60
N ARG A 283 -16.50 0.99 13.15
CA ARG A 283 -15.70 2.04 13.78
C ARG A 283 -16.00 3.43 13.23
N GLY A 284 -16.98 3.57 12.33
CA GLY A 284 -17.41 4.84 11.75
C GLY A 284 -16.42 5.41 10.73
N PHE A 285 -15.71 4.55 10.02
CA PHE A 285 -14.86 4.92 8.89
C PHE A 285 -15.53 4.50 7.57
N ASN A 286 -15.33 5.28 6.52
CA ASN A 286 -15.79 4.97 5.17
C ASN A 286 -14.66 5.15 4.16
N LEU A 287 -14.61 4.26 3.15
CA LEU A 287 -13.68 4.34 2.03
C LEU A 287 -14.45 4.62 0.72
#